data_a6257b8a48bbb4cd5a4a79d445ca8391
#
_entry.id   a6257b8a48bbb4cd5a4a79d445ca8391
#
_cell.length_a   1.000
_cell.length_b   1.000
_cell.length_c   1.000
_cell.angle_alpha   90.00
_cell.angle_beta   90.00
_cell.angle_gamma   90.00
#
_symmetry.space_group_name_H-M   'P 1'
#
loop_
_entity.id
_entity.type
_entity.pdbx_description
1 polymer ?
#
loop_
_entity_poly.entity_id
_entity_poly.type
_entity_poly.pdbx_seq_one_letter_code
_entity_poly.pdbx_strand_id
1 'polypeptide(L)'
;MSIPVIARVHYYSPDSKKRSFYSSSSSNDYMTYIDKGIDAGRGADRDYMEYMGNPDKSTGVFNADGILSGPQRKDLRNQLREAKGNIWDLVISLDGDLGKDRLCSYEQAYSLVTDVLPKLFRRMNFSKDNVIWYAGLHTNTDNRHVHISFFEKEPTFYNQARKEYRYRKGRISPEYINLLKADVEEHLFSDKEETKLRRKKALEEIKDMSVCFDDPKFQLFLQKEVRTLMEEIPMKGRHSYASLPESVQKHADSISFSLLINSANGQELLNHLSRMRAKEKQYAKKYNVKSTEYKSDRILKDVYRRIGNDVIGKIIAIRNESMKALEEIRSDRLKRKKELSRIRFLTSKIKALSDEEERANEENMEQLKAQVEKEILIEKGIIDVDGKTIELEKE
;
A
#
# COMPACT_ATOMS: atom_id res chain seq x y z
N MET A 1 -1.56 18.02 -29.76
CA MET A 1 -0.83 18.21 -28.48
C MET A 1 0.58 17.69 -28.67
N SER A 2 1.61 18.49 -28.42
CA SER A 2 2.99 18.03 -28.44
C SER A 2 3.19 16.93 -27.42
N ILE A 3 4.09 15.98 -27.70
CA ILE A 3 4.47 14.94 -26.76
C ILE A 3 5.51 15.57 -25.83
N PRO A 4 5.19 15.88 -24.56
CA PRO A 4 6.09 16.63 -23.69
C PRO A 4 7.31 15.81 -23.22
N VAL A 5 7.25 14.49 -23.35
CA VAL A 5 8.33 13.57 -22.95
C VAL A 5 8.82 12.79 -24.16
N ILE A 6 10.10 12.92 -24.45
CA ILE A 6 10.81 12.13 -25.46
C ILE A 6 11.74 11.19 -24.70
N ALA A 7 11.69 9.90 -25.00
CA ALA A 7 12.68 8.93 -24.55
C ALA A 7 13.24 8.20 -25.75
N ARG A 8 14.57 8.20 -25.88
CA ARG A 8 15.32 7.51 -26.93
C ARG A 8 16.35 6.59 -26.29
N VAL A 9 16.50 5.40 -26.86
CA VAL A 9 17.47 4.43 -26.37
C VAL A 9 18.32 3.93 -27.51
N HIS A 10 19.61 3.87 -27.28
CA HIS A 10 20.60 3.23 -28.14
C HIS A 10 21.29 2.14 -27.32
N TYR A 11 22.00 1.22 -27.98
CA TYR A 11 22.84 0.25 -27.31
C TYR A 11 24.08 -0.04 -28.14
N TYR A 12 25.16 -0.37 -27.44
CA TYR A 12 26.43 -0.76 -28.03
C TYR A 12 26.69 -2.22 -27.68
N SER A 13 26.90 -3.04 -28.71
CA SER A 13 27.22 -4.46 -28.53
C SER A 13 28.75 -4.66 -28.45
N PRO A 14 29.24 -5.55 -27.58
CA PRO A 14 30.66 -5.93 -27.55
C PRO A 14 31.16 -6.48 -28.88
N ASP A 15 30.29 -7.16 -29.62
CA ASP A 15 30.60 -7.79 -30.91
C ASP A 15 30.60 -6.80 -32.09
N SER A 16 30.17 -5.57 -31.84
CA SER A 16 30.19 -4.54 -32.86
C SER A 16 31.57 -3.91 -32.97
N LYS A 17 32.07 -3.69 -34.20
CA LYS A 17 33.29 -2.94 -34.43
C LYS A 17 33.28 -1.52 -33.85
N LYS A 18 32.15 -1.05 -33.36
CA LYS A 18 31.88 0.24 -32.69
C LYS A 18 32.21 0.23 -31.17
N ARG A 19 32.83 -0.81 -30.65
CA ARG A 19 33.26 -0.90 -29.24
C ARG A 19 34.25 0.18 -28.82
N SER A 20 34.93 0.79 -29.82
CA SER A 20 35.81 1.93 -29.64
C SER A 20 35.14 3.20 -29.10
N PHE A 21 33.83 3.24 -29.02
CA PHE A 21 33.08 4.39 -28.53
C PHE A 21 33.41 4.80 -27.09
N TYR A 22 33.65 3.82 -26.20
CA TYR A 22 34.04 4.09 -24.80
C TYR A 22 35.54 4.07 -24.55
N SER A 23 36.34 3.60 -25.51
CA SER A 23 37.75 3.34 -25.34
C SER A 23 38.67 4.12 -26.29
N SER A 24 38.17 4.75 -27.33
CA SER A 24 38.99 5.51 -28.29
C SER A 24 38.21 6.47 -29.17
N SER A 25 38.94 7.39 -29.75
CA SER A 25 38.59 8.63 -30.46
C SER A 25 37.76 8.52 -31.74
N SER A 26 37.22 7.39 -32.14
CA SER A 26 36.74 7.17 -33.51
C SER A 26 35.27 6.83 -33.70
N SER A 27 34.40 6.97 -32.70
CA SER A 27 32.96 6.66 -32.85
C SER A 27 32.15 7.86 -33.29
N ASN A 28 32.01 8.02 -34.60
CA ASN A 28 31.42 9.20 -35.21
C ASN A 28 29.89 9.33 -35.13
N ASP A 29 29.12 8.26 -34.88
CA ASP A 29 27.68 8.34 -35.13
C ASP A 29 26.83 8.83 -33.97
N TYR A 30 27.16 8.45 -32.73
CA TYR A 30 26.40 8.93 -31.59
C TYR A 30 27.02 10.19 -30.97
N MET A 31 28.36 10.23 -30.94
CA MET A 31 29.08 11.45 -30.58
C MET A 31 28.78 12.60 -31.54
N THR A 32 28.66 12.36 -32.86
CA THR A 32 28.25 13.38 -33.82
C THR A 32 26.82 13.87 -33.59
N TYR A 33 25.94 13.06 -33.06
CA TYR A 33 24.59 13.48 -32.67
C TYR A 33 24.58 14.31 -31.38
N ILE A 34 25.41 13.95 -30.42
CA ILE A 34 25.64 14.72 -29.19
C ILE A 34 26.51 15.95 -29.48
N ASP A 35 27.52 15.82 -30.35
CA ASP A 35 28.46 16.88 -30.74
C ASP A 35 27.94 17.85 -31.78
N LYS A 36 26.79 17.66 -32.40
CA LYS A 36 26.15 18.67 -33.24
C LYS A 36 25.83 20.00 -32.53
N GLY A 37 26.04 20.02 -31.20
CA GLY A 37 26.02 21.22 -30.38
C GLY A 37 27.40 21.68 -29.89
N ILE A 38 28.49 20.98 -30.23
CA ILE A 38 29.85 21.34 -29.84
C ILE A 38 30.65 21.60 -31.12
N ASP A 39 31.26 22.80 -31.20
CA ASP A 39 32.11 23.20 -32.29
C ASP A 39 33.01 22.05 -32.82
N ALA A 40 32.90 21.81 -34.11
CA ALA A 40 33.57 20.76 -34.87
C ALA A 40 35.09 20.93 -34.92
N GLY A 41 35.74 21.35 -33.87
CA GLY A 41 37.15 21.74 -33.91
C GLY A 41 38.09 21.21 -32.83
N ARG A 42 37.64 20.42 -31.87
CA ARG A 42 38.56 19.92 -30.82
C ARG A 42 38.40 18.45 -30.51
N GLY A 43 39.35 17.68 -30.99
CA GLY A 43 39.90 16.45 -30.43
C GLY A 43 38.90 15.38 -30.02
N ALA A 44 38.91 14.32 -30.78
CA ALA A 44 38.10 13.10 -30.72
C ALA A 44 38.31 12.23 -29.46
N ASP A 45 38.90 12.70 -28.38
CA ASP A 45 39.30 11.92 -27.19
C ASP A 45 38.49 12.18 -25.93
N ARG A 46 37.29 12.79 -26.05
CA ARG A 46 36.46 12.99 -24.85
C ARG A 46 35.60 11.79 -24.58
N ASP A 47 35.91 11.14 -23.48
CA ASP A 47 35.10 10.13 -22.82
C ASP A 47 33.66 10.66 -22.63
N TYR A 48 32.63 9.88 -23.00
CA TYR A 48 31.22 10.21 -22.85
C TYR A 48 30.89 10.61 -21.40
N MET A 49 31.54 9.99 -20.42
CA MET A 49 31.43 10.34 -19.02
C MET A 49 32.00 11.73 -18.69
N GLU A 50 33.04 12.16 -19.37
CA GLU A 50 33.58 13.53 -19.23
C GLU A 50 32.63 14.54 -19.83
N TYR A 51 31.96 14.20 -20.94
CA TYR A 51 30.92 15.03 -21.54
C TYR A 51 29.73 15.21 -20.57
N MET A 52 29.22 14.13 -19.97
CA MET A 52 28.15 14.20 -18.99
C MET A 52 28.55 14.93 -17.71
N GLY A 53 29.81 14.90 -17.34
CA GLY A 53 30.38 15.55 -16.16
C GLY A 53 30.91 16.96 -16.38
N ASN A 54 30.79 17.51 -17.60
CA ASN A 54 31.30 18.84 -17.91
C ASN A 54 30.53 19.92 -17.16
N PRO A 55 31.15 20.70 -16.24
CA PRO A 55 30.48 21.67 -15.40
C PRO A 55 29.82 22.81 -16.19
N ASP A 56 30.29 23.10 -17.42
CA ASP A 56 29.70 24.14 -18.27
C ASP A 56 28.41 23.67 -18.97
N LYS A 57 28.15 22.36 -19.01
CA LYS A 57 27.05 21.75 -19.78
C LYS A 57 26.16 20.84 -18.96
N SER A 58 26.65 20.33 -17.84
CA SER A 58 25.98 19.33 -17.02
C SER A 58 26.12 19.66 -15.53
N THR A 59 25.17 19.17 -14.75
CA THR A 59 25.22 19.26 -13.28
C THR A 59 26.16 18.25 -12.63
N GLY A 60 26.92 17.49 -13.43
CA GLY A 60 27.80 16.41 -12.97
C GLY A 60 27.21 15.00 -13.20
N VAL A 61 28.08 14.00 -13.16
CA VAL A 61 27.70 12.60 -13.26
C VAL A 61 27.24 12.07 -11.91
N PHE A 62 26.11 11.39 -11.87
CA PHE A 62 25.53 10.82 -10.66
C PHE A 62 25.04 9.38 -10.88
N ASN A 63 24.86 8.64 -9.78
CA ASN A 63 24.24 7.32 -9.73
C ASN A 63 23.25 7.23 -8.55
N ALA A 64 22.93 6.04 -8.08
CA ALA A 64 22.02 5.83 -6.94
C ALA A 64 22.54 6.45 -5.63
N ASP A 65 23.84 6.58 -5.47
CA ASP A 65 24.49 7.10 -4.27
C ASP A 65 24.69 8.62 -4.29
N GLY A 66 24.38 9.26 -5.42
CA GLY A 66 24.53 10.70 -5.59
C GLY A 66 25.55 11.09 -6.66
N ILE A 67 26.08 12.32 -6.57
CA ILE A 67 27.09 12.84 -7.50
C ILE A 67 28.41 12.12 -7.29
N LEU A 68 28.98 11.61 -8.39
CA LEU A 68 30.23 10.84 -8.36
C LEU A 68 31.44 11.73 -8.20
N SER A 69 32.30 11.41 -7.23
CA SER A 69 33.63 12.01 -7.06
C SER A 69 34.58 11.58 -8.16
N GLY A 70 35.74 12.24 -8.27
CA GLY A 70 36.80 11.89 -9.23
C GLY A 70 37.21 10.42 -9.17
N PRO A 71 37.55 9.86 -8.00
CA PRO A 71 37.86 8.44 -7.84
C PRO A 71 36.72 7.51 -8.29
N GLN A 72 35.49 7.78 -7.91
CA GLN A 72 34.30 6.98 -8.30
C GLN A 72 34.10 7.00 -9.82
N ARG A 73 34.26 8.14 -10.47
CA ARG A 73 34.20 8.24 -11.94
C ARG A 73 35.31 7.42 -12.60
N LYS A 74 36.53 7.39 -12.02
CA LYS A 74 37.63 6.58 -12.54
C LYS A 74 37.32 5.09 -12.44
N ASP A 75 36.77 4.65 -11.31
CA ASP A 75 36.36 3.27 -11.10
C ASP A 75 35.24 2.86 -12.09
N LEU A 76 34.24 3.68 -12.23
CA LEU A 76 33.17 3.45 -13.20
C LEU A 76 33.68 3.35 -14.64
N ARG A 77 34.66 4.17 -15.03
CA ARG A 77 35.31 4.05 -16.35
C ARG A 77 36.01 2.71 -16.54
N ASN A 78 36.68 2.21 -15.51
CA ASN A 78 37.30 0.89 -15.57
C ASN A 78 36.23 -0.21 -15.74
N GLN A 79 35.16 -0.15 -14.99
CA GLN A 79 34.05 -1.08 -15.12
C GLN A 79 33.39 -1.04 -16.52
N LEU A 80 33.25 0.14 -17.11
CA LEU A 80 32.79 0.31 -18.49
C LEU A 80 33.71 -0.33 -19.53
N ARG A 81 35.02 -0.19 -19.37
CA ARG A 81 36.04 -0.81 -20.27
C ARG A 81 36.01 -2.33 -20.18
N GLU A 82 35.71 -2.87 -19.01
CA GLU A 82 35.66 -4.30 -18.75
C GLU A 82 34.30 -4.91 -19.08
N ALA A 83 33.25 -4.10 -19.31
CA ALA A 83 31.93 -4.56 -19.62
C ALA A 83 31.89 -5.46 -20.86
N LYS A 84 31.42 -6.69 -20.70
CA LYS A 84 31.31 -7.70 -21.77
C LYS A 84 29.93 -7.75 -22.38
N GLY A 85 28.93 -7.18 -21.71
CA GLY A 85 27.53 -7.09 -22.16
C GLY A 85 27.26 -5.86 -23.00
N ASN A 86 25.98 -5.72 -23.39
CA ASN A 86 25.54 -4.48 -24.02
C ASN A 86 25.56 -3.31 -23.04
N ILE A 87 25.90 -2.13 -23.56
CA ILE A 87 25.78 -0.87 -22.85
C ILE A 87 24.63 -0.11 -23.50
N TRP A 88 23.66 0.29 -22.70
CA TRP A 88 22.51 1.07 -23.14
C TRP A 88 22.70 2.54 -22.80
N ASP A 89 22.37 3.40 -23.76
CA ASP A 89 22.28 4.84 -23.60
C ASP A 89 20.83 5.26 -23.79
N LEU A 90 20.25 5.80 -22.74
CA LEU A 90 18.89 6.29 -22.67
C LEU A 90 18.94 7.80 -22.50
N VAL A 91 18.21 8.52 -23.33
CA VAL A 91 18.00 9.96 -23.19
C VAL A 91 16.55 10.22 -22.88
N ILE A 92 16.28 10.93 -21.79
CA ILE A 92 14.97 11.45 -21.43
C ILE A 92 15.03 12.96 -21.61
N SER A 93 14.26 13.48 -22.57
CA SER A 93 14.17 14.90 -22.88
C SER A 93 12.77 15.42 -22.65
N LEU A 94 12.67 16.63 -22.10
CA LEU A 94 11.44 17.36 -21.92
C LEU A 94 11.37 18.51 -22.90
N ASP A 95 10.16 18.82 -23.37
CA ASP A 95 9.88 19.95 -24.24
C ASP A 95 10.21 21.29 -23.52
N GLY A 96 10.71 22.28 -24.28
CA GLY A 96 11.28 23.56 -23.86
C GLY A 96 10.86 24.11 -22.50
N ASP A 97 9.63 24.64 -22.40
CA ASP A 97 9.17 25.27 -21.15
C ASP A 97 9.00 24.28 -19.99
N LEU A 98 8.54 23.06 -20.29
CA LEU A 98 8.41 22.02 -19.28
C LEU A 98 9.77 21.58 -18.74
N GLY A 99 10.78 21.49 -19.63
CA GLY A 99 12.15 21.19 -19.24
C GLY A 99 12.75 22.24 -18.32
N LYS A 100 12.50 23.52 -18.61
CA LYS A 100 12.99 24.66 -17.80
C LYS A 100 12.36 24.66 -16.40
N ASP A 101 11.11 24.22 -16.26
CA ASP A 101 10.40 24.18 -14.97
C ASP A 101 10.71 22.89 -14.16
N ARG A 102 10.72 21.74 -14.82
CA ARG A 102 10.69 20.43 -14.16
C ARG A 102 11.99 19.63 -14.26
N LEU A 103 13.00 20.12 -14.95
CA LEU A 103 14.29 19.46 -15.14
C LEU A 103 15.42 20.49 -15.20
N CYS A 104 15.50 21.36 -14.19
CA CYS A 104 16.47 22.45 -14.15
C CYS A 104 17.57 22.26 -13.12
N SER A 105 17.46 21.27 -12.23
CA SER A 105 18.45 21.03 -11.18
C SER A 105 18.83 19.54 -11.07
N TYR A 106 19.99 19.31 -10.44
CA TYR A 106 20.44 17.96 -10.10
C TYR A 106 19.39 17.20 -9.30
N GLU A 107 18.79 17.81 -8.27
CA GLU A 107 17.81 17.18 -7.38
C GLU A 107 16.58 16.70 -8.16
N GLN A 108 16.13 17.49 -9.14
CA GLN A 108 15.00 17.11 -10.00
C GLN A 108 15.38 15.95 -10.91
N ALA A 109 16.57 15.98 -11.51
CA ALA A 109 17.08 14.90 -12.36
C ALA A 109 17.30 13.62 -11.55
N TYR A 110 17.93 13.74 -10.38
CA TYR A 110 18.15 12.61 -9.46
C TYR A 110 16.84 11.97 -9.03
N SER A 111 15.89 12.78 -8.58
CA SER A 111 14.55 12.31 -8.18
C SER A 111 13.83 11.60 -9.32
N LEU A 112 13.88 12.16 -10.53
CA LEU A 112 13.30 11.54 -11.73
C LEU A 112 13.94 10.18 -12.04
N VAL A 113 15.26 10.15 -12.19
CA VAL A 113 15.99 8.95 -12.60
C VAL A 113 15.83 7.82 -11.58
N THR A 114 15.96 8.12 -10.29
CA THR A 114 15.84 7.13 -9.21
C THR A 114 14.41 6.60 -9.04
N ASP A 115 13.39 7.32 -9.51
CA ASP A 115 12.01 6.82 -9.53
C ASP A 115 11.71 5.96 -10.77
N VAL A 116 12.14 6.39 -11.97
CA VAL A 116 11.71 5.73 -13.22
C VAL A 116 12.61 4.58 -13.66
N LEU A 117 13.91 4.67 -13.40
CA LEU A 117 14.87 3.67 -13.89
C LEU A 117 14.68 2.29 -13.23
N PRO A 118 14.44 2.16 -11.92
CA PRO A 118 14.13 0.86 -11.31
C PRO A 118 12.87 0.20 -11.88
N LYS A 119 11.88 0.99 -12.33
CA LYS A 119 10.67 0.47 -12.98
C LYS A 119 11.02 -0.13 -14.34
N LEU A 120 11.83 0.56 -15.13
CA LEU A 120 12.34 0.05 -16.41
C LEU A 120 13.15 -1.24 -16.21
N PHE A 121 14.07 -1.26 -15.27
CA PHE A 121 14.90 -2.45 -14.98
C PHE A 121 14.06 -3.66 -14.59
N ARG A 122 13.03 -3.47 -13.76
CA ARG A 122 12.11 -4.54 -13.38
C ARG A 122 11.34 -5.09 -14.60
N ARG A 123 10.88 -4.24 -15.52
CA ARG A 123 10.23 -4.67 -16.76
C ARG A 123 11.17 -5.45 -17.67
N MET A 124 12.45 -5.07 -17.68
CA MET A 124 13.48 -5.76 -18.41
C MET A 124 14.02 -7.01 -17.68
N ASN A 125 13.49 -7.30 -16.49
CA ASN A 125 13.94 -8.43 -15.67
C ASN A 125 15.42 -8.33 -15.24
N PHE A 126 15.93 -7.12 -15.09
CA PHE A 126 17.27 -6.91 -14.53
C PHE A 126 17.25 -7.11 -13.01
N SER A 127 18.28 -7.76 -12.47
CA SER A 127 18.56 -7.74 -11.04
C SER A 127 19.15 -6.39 -10.64
N LYS A 128 18.64 -5.80 -9.58
CA LYS A 128 19.12 -4.51 -9.06
C LYS A 128 20.61 -4.51 -8.77
N ASP A 129 21.14 -5.62 -8.26
CA ASP A 129 22.54 -5.75 -7.86
C ASP A 129 23.48 -6.04 -9.03
N ASN A 130 22.90 -6.41 -10.19
CA ASN A 130 23.65 -6.75 -11.40
C ASN A 130 23.69 -5.63 -12.44
N VAL A 131 22.99 -4.51 -12.22
CA VAL A 131 22.97 -3.38 -13.14
C VAL A 131 23.77 -2.22 -12.55
N ILE A 132 24.75 -1.75 -13.32
CA ILE A 132 25.43 -0.48 -13.06
C ILE A 132 24.78 0.57 -13.94
N TRP A 133 24.48 1.73 -13.38
CA TRP A 133 23.97 2.86 -14.12
C TRP A 133 24.55 4.17 -13.61
N TYR A 134 24.62 5.14 -14.49
CA TYR A 134 25.01 6.50 -14.20
C TYR A 134 24.25 7.47 -15.13
N ALA A 135 24.10 8.71 -14.69
CA ALA A 135 23.36 9.72 -15.42
C ALA A 135 24.00 11.10 -15.31
N GLY A 136 23.64 12.00 -16.24
CA GLY A 136 24.02 13.40 -16.23
C GLY A 136 22.89 14.26 -16.79
N LEU A 137 22.58 15.39 -16.14
CA LEU A 137 21.61 16.35 -16.60
C LEU A 137 22.31 17.42 -17.46
N HIS A 138 21.77 17.65 -18.65
CA HIS A 138 22.20 18.73 -19.55
C HIS A 138 21.18 19.87 -19.56
N THR A 139 21.66 21.06 -19.24
CA THR A 139 20.84 22.27 -19.11
C THR A 139 21.16 23.34 -20.14
N ASN A 140 22.15 23.10 -20.99
CA ASN A 140 22.68 24.07 -21.95
C ASN A 140 21.91 24.14 -23.30
N THR A 141 20.84 23.38 -23.43
CA THR A 141 19.97 23.38 -24.63
C THR A 141 18.55 23.78 -24.26
N ASP A 142 17.78 24.26 -25.27
CA ASP A 142 16.37 24.60 -25.06
C ASP A 142 15.55 23.38 -24.56
N ASN A 143 15.91 22.18 -25.01
CA ASN A 143 15.31 20.92 -24.54
C ASN A 143 16.20 20.28 -23.49
N ARG A 144 15.86 20.52 -22.23
CA ARG A 144 16.60 19.90 -21.12
C ARG A 144 16.43 18.40 -21.11
N HIS A 145 17.53 17.68 -20.89
CA HIS A 145 17.53 16.23 -20.99
C HIS A 145 18.52 15.59 -20.05
N VAL A 146 18.19 14.36 -19.63
CA VAL A 146 19.06 13.51 -18.83
C VAL A 146 19.58 12.40 -19.73
N HIS A 147 20.89 12.27 -19.79
CA HIS A 147 21.55 11.08 -20.32
C HIS A 147 21.70 10.05 -19.23
N ILE A 148 21.39 8.80 -19.53
CA ILE A 148 21.47 7.67 -18.61
C ILE A 148 22.15 6.53 -19.34
N SER A 149 23.29 6.07 -18.83
CA SER A 149 23.93 4.84 -19.32
C SER A 149 23.83 3.74 -18.30
N PHE A 150 23.62 2.51 -18.77
CA PHE A 150 23.58 1.34 -17.90
C PHE A 150 24.04 0.07 -18.62
N PHE A 151 24.55 -0.89 -17.83
CA PHE A 151 25.02 -2.17 -18.33
C PHE A 151 24.94 -3.24 -17.23
N GLU A 152 24.96 -4.54 -17.65
CA GLU A 152 25.00 -5.67 -16.72
C GLU A 152 26.46 -5.99 -16.33
N LYS A 153 26.70 -6.25 -15.04
CA LYS A 153 27.99 -6.74 -14.54
C LYS A 153 28.28 -8.15 -15.06
N GLU A 154 27.30 -9.04 -14.87
CA GLU A 154 27.41 -10.46 -15.19
C GLU A 154 26.25 -10.94 -16.06
N PRO A 155 26.45 -11.98 -16.87
CA PRO A 155 25.39 -12.54 -17.68
C PRO A 155 24.35 -13.26 -16.82
N THR A 156 23.10 -12.81 -16.85
CA THR A 156 22.00 -13.39 -16.05
C THR A 156 20.89 -14.03 -16.87
N PHE A 157 20.90 -13.86 -18.18
CA PHE A 157 19.89 -14.46 -19.06
C PHE A 157 20.26 -15.90 -19.41
N TYR A 158 19.53 -16.88 -18.85
CA TYR A 158 19.77 -18.28 -19.18
C TYR A 158 19.23 -18.65 -20.56
N ASN A 159 20.12 -19.13 -21.44
CA ASN A 159 19.78 -19.63 -22.76
C ASN A 159 19.55 -21.15 -22.70
N GLN A 160 18.30 -21.57 -22.75
CA GLN A 160 17.93 -23.00 -22.67
C GLN A 160 18.52 -23.84 -23.80
N ALA A 161 18.61 -23.30 -25.03
CA ALA A 161 19.14 -24.03 -26.18
C ALA A 161 20.66 -24.32 -26.07
N ARG A 162 21.41 -23.40 -25.47
CA ARG A 162 22.87 -23.54 -25.28
C ARG A 162 23.26 -23.97 -23.87
N LYS A 163 22.29 -24.01 -22.94
CA LYS A 163 22.49 -24.33 -21.50
C LYS A 163 23.55 -23.44 -20.84
N GLU A 164 23.56 -22.16 -21.17
CA GLU A 164 24.54 -21.19 -20.68
C GLU A 164 23.87 -19.88 -20.29
N TYR A 165 24.50 -19.14 -19.36
CA TYR A 165 24.11 -17.77 -19.07
C TYR A 165 24.78 -16.83 -20.08
N ARG A 166 24.02 -15.84 -20.56
CA ARG A 166 24.50 -14.80 -21.47
C ARG A 166 23.99 -13.42 -21.07
N TYR A 167 24.62 -12.40 -21.60
CA TYR A 167 24.11 -11.04 -21.50
C TYR A 167 22.82 -10.87 -22.33
N ARG A 168 21.95 -9.99 -21.89
CA ARG A 168 20.68 -9.70 -22.60
C ARG A 168 20.95 -9.07 -23.95
N LYS A 169 20.02 -9.31 -24.87
CA LYS A 169 20.03 -8.63 -26.19
C LYS A 169 19.84 -7.12 -25.97
N GLY A 170 20.50 -6.29 -26.79
CA GLY A 170 20.49 -4.83 -26.63
C GLY A 170 19.16 -4.16 -26.94
N ARG A 171 18.30 -4.78 -27.77
CA ARG A 171 17.02 -4.17 -28.16
C ARG A 171 16.02 -4.15 -27.00
N ILE A 172 15.57 -2.95 -26.62
CA ILE A 172 14.48 -2.73 -25.65
C ILE A 172 13.14 -2.71 -26.41
N SER A 173 12.11 -3.35 -25.86
CA SER A 173 10.77 -3.31 -26.44
C SER A 173 10.25 -1.87 -26.53
N PRO A 174 9.65 -1.46 -27.66
CA PRO A 174 8.97 -0.17 -27.77
C PRO A 174 7.90 0.05 -26.68
N GLU A 175 7.24 -1.03 -26.23
CA GLU A 175 6.30 -1.00 -25.13
C GLU A 175 6.96 -0.51 -23.83
N TYR A 176 8.16 -1.00 -23.49
CA TYR A 176 8.87 -0.57 -22.28
C TYR A 176 9.31 0.90 -22.35
N ILE A 177 9.63 1.38 -23.55
CA ILE A 177 9.94 2.81 -23.77
C ILE A 177 8.69 3.67 -23.62
N ASN A 178 7.53 3.21 -24.11
CA ASN A 178 6.25 3.90 -23.92
C ASN A 178 5.83 3.91 -22.44
N LEU A 179 6.03 2.80 -21.72
CA LEU A 179 5.83 2.74 -20.28
C LEU A 179 6.77 3.68 -19.52
N LEU A 180 8.04 3.77 -19.93
CA LEU A 180 8.99 4.71 -19.35
C LEU A 180 8.52 6.16 -19.53
N LYS A 181 8.05 6.56 -20.72
CA LYS A 181 7.50 7.89 -20.96
C LYS A 181 6.31 8.20 -20.05
N ALA A 182 5.43 7.23 -19.86
CA ALA A 182 4.29 7.36 -18.94
C ALA A 182 4.75 7.49 -17.48
N ASP A 183 5.79 6.72 -17.06
CA ASP A 183 6.38 6.86 -15.72
C ASP A 183 7.01 8.23 -15.50
N VAL A 184 7.68 8.78 -16.53
CA VAL A 184 8.26 10.14 -16.49
C VAL A 184 7.17 11.20 -16.35
N GLU A 185 6.10 11.14 -17.14
CA GLU A 185 4.96 12.05 -17.00
C GLU A 185 4.30 11.91 -15.61
N GLU A 186 4.13 10.68 -15.15
CA GLU A 186 3.61 10.44 -13.81
C GLU A 186 4.52 11.07 -12.73
N HIS A 187 5.83 10.92 -12.86
CA HIS A 187 6.77 11.52 -11.91
C HIS A 187 6.67 13.05 -11.89
N LEU A 188 6.65 13.66 -13.08
CA LEU A 188 6.66 15.14 -13.24
C LEU A 188 5.35 15.80 -12.78
N PHE A 189 4.22 15.11 -12.93
CA PHE A 189 2.89 15.65 -12.68
C PHE A 189 2.15 14.97 -11.52
N SER A 190 2.82 14.04 -10.79
CA SER A 190 2.17 13.39 -9.67
C SER A 190 2.26 14.22 -8.40
N ASP A 191 1.11 14.46 -7.82
CA ASP A 191 0.95 15.11 -6.53
C ASP A 191 1.19 14.09 -5.39
N LYS A 192 2.38 13.46 -5.34
CA LYS A 192 2.69 12.36 -4.39
C LYS A 192 2.50 12.79 -2.93
N GLU A 193 3.03 13.94 -2.56
CA GLU A 193 2.91 14.46 -1.19
C GLU A 193 1.48 14.89 -0.88
N GLU A 194 0.79 15.51 -1.83
CA GLU A 194 -0.63 15.84 -1.69
C GLU A 194 -1.47 14.58 -1.51
N THR A 195 -1.25 13.55 -2.33
CA THR A 195 -1.95 12.27 -2.21
C THR A 195 -1.71 11.61 -0.84
N LYS A 196 -0.47 11.64 -0.36
CA LYS A 196 -0.08 11.10 0.95
C LYS A 196 -0.77 11.86 2.09
N LEU A 197 -0.78 13.19 2.01
CA LEU A 197 -1.43 14.05 3.00
C LEU A 197 -2.95 13.85 3.02
N ARG A 198 -3.61 13.85 1.85
CA ARG A 198 -5.07 13.61 1.74
C ARG A 198 -5.45 12.24 2.27
N ARG A 199 -4.66 11.20 1.93
CA ARG A 199 -4.87 9.85 2.47
C ARG A 199 -4.74 9.81 4.00
N LYS A 200 -3.73 10.49 4.55
CA LYS A 200 -3.54 10.55 6.01
C LYS A 200 -4.74 11.21 6.68
N LYS A 201 -5.15 12.40 6.21
CA LYS A 201 -6.30 13.13 6.74
C LYS A 201 -7.60 12.33 6.67
N ALA A 202 -7.88 11.66 5.54
CA ALA A 202 -9.07 10.85 5.39
C ALA A 202 -9.09 9.66 6.35
N LEU A 203 -7.96 8.95 6.53
CA LEU A 203 -7.87 7.84 7.46
C LEU A 203 -7.98 8.28 8.93
N GLU A 204 -7.42 9.43 9.29
CA GLU A 204 -7.53 10.02 10.64
C GLU A 204 -8.98 10.40 10.94
N GLU A 205 -9.65 11.13 10.04
CA GLU A 205 -11.04 11.52 10.20
C GLU A 205 -11.96 10.30 10.35
N ILE A 206 -11.82 9.28 9.51
CA ILE A 206 -12.63 8.06 9.60
C ILE A 206 -12.38 7.31 10.91
N LYS A 207 -11.18 7.33 11.44
CA LYS A 207 -10.87 6.73 12.74
C LYS A 207 -11.65 7.41 13.88
N ASP A 208 -11.74 8.73 13.81
CA ASP A 208 -12.43 9.56 14.81
C ASP A 208 -13.95 9.54 14.64
N MET A 209 -14.44 9.28 13.43
CA MET A 209 -15.89 9.14 13.12
C MET A 209 -16.55 7.90 13.75
N SER A 210 -15.91 7.23 14.68
CA SER A 210 -16.55 6.12 15.42
C SER A 210 -17.82 6.53 16.18
N VAL A 211 -18.24 7.78 16.10
CA VAL A 211 -19.22 8.37 17.02
C VAL A 211 -20.42 9.03 16.36
N CYS A 212 -20.39 9.49 15.13
CA CYS A 212 -21.46 10.35 14.61
C CYS A 212 -21.95 9.97 13.23
N PHE A 213 -22.86 9.02 13.17
CA PHE A 213 -23.70 8.86 12.00
C PHE A 213 -25.14 9.28 12.36
N ASP A 214 -25.39 10.57 12.31
CA ASP A 214 -26.72 11.14 12.60
C ASP A 214 -27.74 10.87 11.48
N ASP A 215 -27.31 10.37 10.31
CA ASP A 215 -28.21 9.98 9.24
C ASP A 215 -28.83 8.59 9.53
N PRO A 216 -30.15 8.51 9.78
CA PRO A 216 -30.85 7.26 10.06
C PRO A 216 -30.74 6.21 8.93
N LYS A 217 -30.64 6.64 7.67
CA LYS A 217 -30.47 5.74 6.52
C LYS A 217 -29.08 5.12 6.52
N PHE A 218 -28.08 5.89 6.87
CA PHE A 218 -26.72 5.41 6.98
C PHE A 218 -26.56 4.46 8.17
N GLN A 219 -27.19 4.76 9.31
CA GLN A 219 -27.21 3.86 10.46
C GLN A 219 -27.87 2.51 10.10
N LEU A 220 -28.99 2.52 9.39
CA LEU A 220 -29.66 1.30 8.98
C LEU A 220 -28.79 0.46 8.02
N PHE A 221 -28.13 1.11 7.07
CA PHE A 221 -27.18 0.47 6.16
C PHE A 221 -26.04 -0.17 6.94
N LEU A 222 -25.40 0.58 7.85
CA LEU A 222 -24.31 0.07 8.68
C LEU A 222 -24.73 -1.11 9.54
N GLN A 223 -25.91 -1.04 10.19
CA GLN A 223 -26.43 -2.13 11.01
C GLN A 223 -26.56 -3.42 10.20
N LYS A 224 -27.06 -3.33 8.96
CA LYS A 224 -27.16 -4.48 8.05
C LYS A 224 -25.81 -5.07 7.71
N GLU A 225 -24.86 -4.24 7.24
CA GLU A 225 -23.53 -4.67 6.84
C GLU A 225 -22.73 -5.23 8.03
N VAL A 226 -22.81 -4.58 9.19
CA VAL A 226 -22.16 -5.04 10.44
C VAL A 226 -22.72 -6.40 10.87
N ARG A 227 -24.06 -6.59 10.82
CA ARG A 227 -24.69 -7.89 11.14
C ARG A 227 -24.16 -8.99 10.23
N THR A 228 -24.12 -8.74 8.92
CA THR A 228 -23.58 -9.71 7.95
C THR A 228 -22.11 -10.03 8.25
N LEU A 229 -21.28 -9.03 8.54
CA LEU A 229 -19.89 -9.25 8.91
C LEU A 229 -19.74 -10.02 10.24
N MET A 230 -20.60 -9.76 11.25
CA MET A 230 -20.59 -10.52 12.50
C MET A 230 -20.87 -12.00 12.29
N GLU A 231 -21.73 -12.34 11.33
CA GLU A 231 -22.09 -13.71 10.98
C GLU A 231 -21.02 -14.39 10.11
N GLU A 232 -20.44 -13.68 9.14
CA GLU A 232 -19.52 -14.26 8.14
C GLU A 232 -18.04 -14.27 8.59
N ILE A 233 -17.63 -13.40 9.53
CA ILE A 233 -16.25 -13.43 10.03
C ILE A 233 -16.01 -14.72 10.81
N PRO A 234 -15.01 -15.55 10.41
CA PRO A 234 -14.69 -16.79 11.11
C PRO A 234 -14.44 -16.57 12.59
N MET A 235 -14.85 -17.54 13.44
CA MET A 235 -14.61 -17.46 14.89
C MET A 235 -13.15 -17.71 15.27
N LYS A 236 -12.39 -18.39 14.42
CA LYS A 236 -10.99 -18.75 14.65
C LYS A 236 -10.13 -18.35 13.46
N GLY A 237 -8.85 -18.04 13.70
CA GLY A 237 -7.88 -17.73 12.67
C GLY A 237 -7.43 -16.28 12.67
N ARG A 238 -6.75 -15.86 11.60
CA ARG A 238 -6.35 -14.46 11.40
C ARG A 238 -7.53 -13.66 10.90
N HIS A 239 -7.77 -12.52 11.52
CA HIS A 239 -8.86 -11.61 11.19
C HIS A 239 -8.37 -10.31 10.53
N SER A 240 -7.26 -10.36 9.78
CA SER A 240 -6.88 -9.22 8.94
C SER A 240 -7.71 -9.21 7.66
N TYR A 241 -8.03 -8.03 7.14
CA TYR A 241 -8.79 -7.86 5.90
C TYR A 241 -8.29 -8.79 4.77
N ALA A 242 -6.98 -8.86 4.57
CA ALA A 242 -6.38 -9.68 3.50
C ALA A 242 -6.50 -11.20 3.71
N SER A 243 -6.78 -11.67 4.94
CA SER A 243 -6.90 -13.09 5.27
C SER A 243 -8.34 -13.60 5.27
N LEU A 244 -9.31 -12.70 5.07
CA LEU A 244 -10.74 -13.04 5.08
C LEU A 244 -11.24 -13.44 3.69
N PRO A 245 -12.33 -14.21 3.59
CA PRO A 245 -12.97 -14.52 2.33
C PRO A 245 -13.36 -13.27 1.53
N GLU A 246 -13.43 -13.39 0.21
CA GLU A 246 -13.75 -12.26 -0.68
C GLU A 246 -15.15 -11.68 -0.41
N SER A 247 -16.12 -12.51 0.01
CA SER A 247 -17.46 -12.03 0.42
C SER A 247 -17.36 -11.05 1.58
N VAL A 248 -16.61 -11.41 2.61
CA VAL A 248 -16.37 -10.58 3.80
C VAL A 248 -15.61 -9.29 3.44
N GLN A 249 -14.62 -9.38 2.55
CA GLN A 249 -13.90 -8.21 2.06
C GLN A 249 -14.84 -7.24 1.33
N LYS A 250 -15.76 -7.72 0.51
CA LYS A 250 -16.75 -6.89 -0.20
C LYS A 250 -17.67 -6.12 0.76
N HIS A 251 -18.11 -6.76 1.84
CA HIS A 251 -18.90 -6.07 2.86
C HIS A 251 -18.08 -5.01 3.60
N ALA A 252 -16.83 -5.32 3.95
CA ALA A 252 -15.91 -4.36 4.54
C ALA A 252 -15.60 -3.19 3.59
N ASP A 253 -15.49 -3.45 2.27
CA ASP A 253 -15.30 -2.41 1.23
C ASP A 253 -16.53 -1.51 1.10
N SER A 254 -17.73 -2.09 1.18
CA SER A 254 -18.99 -1.31 1.17
C SER A 254 -19.07 -0.35 2.35
N ILE A 255 -18.71 -0.80 3.55
CA ILE A 255 -18.61 0.07 4.73
C ILE A 255 -17.51 1.12 4.53
N SER A 256 -16.32 0.71 4.06
CA SER A 256 -15.19 1.62 3.84
C SER A 256 -15.54 2.72 2.84
N PHE A 257 -16.20 2.38 1.74
CA PHE A 257 -16.67 3.34 0.76
C PHE A 257 -17.70 4.31 1.36
N SER A 258 -18.67 3.79 2.10
CA SER A 258 -19.69 4.61 2.76
C SER A 258 -19.10 5.57 3.79
N LEU A 259 -18.08 5.14 4.54
CA LEU A 259 -17.32 6.01 5.44
C LEU A 259 -16.59 7.13 4.69
N LEU A 260 -15.95 6.79 3.55
CA LEU A 260 -15.23 7.77 2.73
C LEU A 260 -16.16 8.83 2.13
N ILE A 261 -17.34 8.44 1.63
CA ILE A 261 -18.29 9.40 1.03
C ILE A 261 -19.00 10.28 2.06
N ASN A 262 -19.06 9.86 3.31
CA ASN A 262 -19.68 10.63 4.40
C ASN A 262 -18.65 11.43 5.21
N SER A 263 -17.37 11.39 4.87
CA SER A 263 -16.33 12.21 5.49
C SER A 263 -15.82 13.28 4.51
N ALA A 264 -15.54 14.49 5.01
CA ALA A 264 -15.09 15.60 4.16
C ALA A 264 -13.72 15.29 3.51
N ASN A 265 -12.74 14.85 4.30
CA ASN A 265 -11.43 14.46 3.79
C ASN A 265 -11.49 13.18 2.93
N GLY A 266 -12.44 12.28 3.20
CA GLY A 266 -12.70 11.11 2.36
C GLY A 266 -13.19 11.49 0.98
N GLN A 267 -14.17 12.39 0.87
CA GLN A 267 -14.64 12.94 -0.40
C GLN A 267 -13.53 13.66 -1.17
N GLU A 268 -12.72 14.47 -0.49
CA GLU A 268 -11.57 15.12 -1.10
C GLU A 268 -10.55 14.11 -1.65
N LEU A 269 -10.27 13.04 -0.91
CA LEU A 269 -9.40 11.96 -1.38
C LEU A 269 -9.99 11.26 -2.60
N LEU A 270 -11.27 10.89 -2.59
CA LEU A 270 -11.94 10.24 -3.72
C LEU A 270 -11.91 11.13 -4.98
N ASN A 271 -12.18 12.43 -4.84
CA ASN A 271 -12.11 13.40 -5.92
C ASN A 271 -10.69 13.54 -6.48
N HIS A 272 -9.68 13.54 -5.59
CA HIS A 272 -8.28 13.59 -6.00
C HIS A 272 -7.88 12.31 -6.78
N LEU A 273 -8.23 11.13 -6.28
CA LEU A 273 -7.95 9.86 -6.95
C LEU A 273 -8.68 9.73 -8.29
N SER A 274 -9.91 10.24 -8.40
CA SER A 274 -10.66 10.28 -9.66
C SER A 274 -9.95 11.14 -10.72
N ARG A 275 -9.48 12.35 -10.35
CA ARG A 275 -8.67 13.21 -11.24
C ARG A 275 -7.36 12.54 -11.64
N MET A 276 -6.68 11.91 -10.69
CA MET A 276 -5.46 11.14 -10.94
C MET A 276 -5.71 10.00 -11.94
N ARG A 277 -6.79 9.23 -11.76
CA ARG A 277 -7.18 8.15 -12.69
C ARG A 277 -7.47 8.66 -14.09
N ALA A 278 -8.10 9.82 -14.22
CA ALA A 278 -8.34 10.43 -15.52
C ALA A 278 -7.03 10.78 -16.25
N LYS A 279 -6.04 11.34 -15.53
CA LYS A 279 -4.69 11.61 -16.06
C LYS A 279 -3.99 10.30 -16.48
N GLU A 280 -4.02 9.25 -15.63
CA GLU A 280 -3.43 7.93 -15.93
C GLU A 280 -4.03 7.31 -17.20
N LYS A 281 -5.35 7.41 -17.39
CA LYS A 281 -6.03 6.96 -18.62
C LYS A 281 -5.58 7.75 -19.85
N GLN A 282 -5.41 9.07 -19.72
CA GLN A 282 -4.89 9.91 -20.83
C GLN A 282 -3.47 9.51 -21.21
N TYR A 283 -2.59 9.23 -20.22
CA TYR A 283 -1.23 8.77 -20.47
C TYR A 283 -1.20 7.39 -21.11
N ALA A 284 -2.01 6.46 -20.60
CA ALA A 284 -2.14 5.13 -21.21
C ALA A 284 -2.56 5.21 -22.68
N LYS A 285 -3.54 6.04 -23.02
CA LYS A 285 -3.96 6.28 -24.39
C LYS A 285 -2.87 6.95 -25.24
N LYS A 286 -2.22 7.98 -24.71
CA LYS A 286 -1.19 8.75 -25.41
C LYS A 286 0.04 7.91 -25.77
N TYR A 287 0.46 7.02 -24.87
CA TYR A 287 1.64 6.17 -25.05
C TYR A 287 1.31 4.75 -25.46
N ASN A 288 0.05 4.47 -25.81
CA ASN A 288 -0.43 3.13 -26.17
C ASN A 288 -0.03 2.06 -25.13
N VAL A 289 -0.20 2.40 -23.84
CA VAL A 289 0.12 1.51 -22.72
C VAL A 289 -1.12 0.72 -22.34
N LYS A 290 -1.03 -0.61 -22.38
CA LYS A 290 -2.06 -1.48 -21.82
C LYS A 290 -1.83 -1.63 -20.32
N SER A 291 -2.61 -0.92 -19.51
CA SER A 291 -2.59 -1.06 -18.06
C SER A 291 -3.78 -1.89 -17.59
N THR A 292 -3.52 -2.91 -16.81
CA THR A 292 -4.56 -3.72 -16.13
C THR A 292 -4.98 -3.09 -14.80
N GLU A 293 -4.15 -2.24 -14.21
CA GLU A 293 -4.41 -1.58 -12.94
C GLU A 293 -3.67 -0.24 -12.86
N TYR A 294 -4.40 0.82 -12.51
CA TYR A 294 -3.85 2.15 -12.31
C TYR A 294 -3.33 2.34 -10.87
N LYS A 295 -2.41 3.28 -10.68
CA LYS A 295 -1.88 3.61 -9.36
C LYS A 295 -2.95 4.16 -8.43
N SER A 296 -3.86 4.99 -8.96
CA SER A 296 -5.03 5.47 -8.24
C SER A 296 -5.89 4.32 -7.68
N ASP A 297 -6.10 3.23 -8.45
CA ASP A 297 -6.82 2.05 -8.00
C ASP A 297 -6.07 1.33 -6.87
N ARG A 298 -4.74 1.20 -6.96
CA ARG A 298 -3.91 0.61 -5.90
C ARG A 298 -3.95 1.41 -4.60
N ILE A 299 -3.95 2.75 -4.70
CA ILE A 299 -4.07 3.61 -3.53
C ILE A 299 -5.43 3.43 -2.87
N LEU A 300 -6.51 3.39 -3.67
CA LEU A 300 -7.85 3.18 -3.15
C LEU A 300 -8.00 1.80 -2.48
N LYS A 301 -7.46 0.75 -3.08
CA LYS A 301 -7.41 -0.60 -2.46
C LYS A 301 -6.64 -0.60 -1.13
N ASP A 302 -5.51 0.12 -1.04
CA ASP A 302 -4.77 0.24 0.23
C ASP A 302 -5.59 0.99 1.29
N VAL A 303 -6.33 2.01 0.91
CA VAL A 303 -7.24 2.74 1.80
C VAL A 303 -8.35 1.82 2.31
N TYR A 304 -9.01 1.08 1.42
CA TYR A 304 -10.04 0.10 1.81
C TYR A 304 -9.50 -0.97 2.75
N ARG A 305 -8.33 -1.51 2.46
CA ARG A 305 -7.67 -2.49 3.34
C ARG A 305 -7.41 -1.94 4.74
N ARG A 306 -7.03 -0.66 4.87
CA ARG A 306 -6.77 -0.04 6.18
C ARG A 306 -8.06 0.20 6.95
N ILE A 307 -9.05 0.82 6.32
CA ILE A 307 -10.36 1.03 6.93
C ILE A 307 -11.02 -0.32 7.26
N GLY A 308 -10.96 -1.28 6.33
CA GLY A 308 -11.49 -2.63 6.53
C GLY A 308 -10.88 -3.35 7.73
N ASN A 309 -9.57 -3.22 7.96
CA ASN A 309 -8.93 -3.77 9.16
C ASN A 309 -9.49 -3.13 10.45
N ASP A 310 -9.68 -1.81 10.47
CA ASP A 310 -10.21 -1.10 11.63
C ASP A 310 -11.68 -1.48 11.89
N VAL A 311 -12.49 -1.59 10.83
CA VAL A 311 -13.89 -2.05 10.89
C VAL A 311 -13.99 -3.47 11.43
N ILE A 312 -13.22 -4.41 10.87
CA ILE A 312 -13.18 -5.81 11.29
C ILE A 312 -12.74 -5.91 12.75
N GLY A 313 -11.73 -5.17 13.16
CA GLY A 313 -11.25 -5.13 14.54
C GLY A 313 -12.34 -4.70 15.53
N LYS A 314 -13.09 -3.63 15.19
CA LYS A 314 -14.21 -3.13 16.02
C LYS A 314 -15.35 -4.16 16.09
N ILE A 315 -15.72 -4.79 14.98
CA ILE A 315 -16.77 -5.81 14.93
C ILE A 315 -16.41 -7.01 15.81
N ILE A 316 -15.15 -7.46 15.75
CA ILE A 316 -14.68 -8.57 16.59
C ILE A 316 -14.71 -8.18 18.06
N ALA A 317 -14.33 -6.95 18.42
CA ALA A 317 -14.39 -6.47 19.79
C ALA A 317 -15.84 -6.51 20.33
N ILE A 318 -16.80 -5.95 19.58
CA ILE A 318 -18.24 -5.97 19.93
C ILE A 318 -18.75 -7.41 20.07
N ARG A 319 -18.40 -8.31 19.14
CA ARG A 319 -18.77 -9.73 19.21
C ARG A 319 -18.23 -10.40 20.47
N ASN A 320 -16.98 -10.15 20.82
CA ASN A 320 -16.35 -10.75 22.01
C ASN A 320 -16.97 -10.22 23.30
N GLU A 321 -17.29 -8.93 23.38
CA GLU A 321 -18.04 -8.36 24.52
C GLU A 321 -19.42 -8.96 24.66
N SER A 322 -20.16 -9.08 23.56
CA SER A 322 -21.48 -9.71 23.54
C SER A 322 -21.43 -11.18 23.98
N MET A 323 -20.39 -11.93 23.56
CA MET A 323 -20.19 -13.33 23.98
C MET A 323 -19.87 -13.43 25.47
N LYS A 324 -19.05 -12.56 26.02
CA LYS A 324 -18.76 -12.52 27.47
C LYS A 324 -20.03 -12.25 28.28
N ALA A 325 -20.82 -11.25 27.87
CA ALA A 325 -22.09 -10.97 28.54
C ALA A 325 -23.06 -12.16 28.51
N LEU A 326 -23.15 -12.89 27.39
CA LEU A 326 -23.96 -14.11 27.28
C LEU A 326 -23.43 -15.23 28.17
N GLU A 327 -22.12 -15.39 28.30
CA GLU A 327 -21.50 -16.38 29.19
C GLU A 327 -21.78 -16.06 30.67
N GLU A 328 -21.73 -14.80 31.08
CA GLU A 328 -22.10 -14.34 32.43
C GLU A 328 -23.56 -14.66 32.74
N ILE A 329 -24.49 -14.32 31.84
CA ILE A 329 -25.91 -14.64 31.99
C ILE A 329 -26.12 -16.16 32.08
N ARG A 330 -25.42 -16.96 31.26
CA ARG A 330 -25.48 -18.43 31.34
C ARG A 330 -24.98 -18.95 32.68
N SER A 331 -23.86 -18.43 33.15
CA SER A 331 -23.28 -18.80 34.46
C SER A 331 -24.25 -18.50 35.59
N ASP A 332 -24.86 -17.33 35.59
CA ASP A 332 -25.83 -16.94 36.62
C ASP A 332 -27.11 -17.78 36.57
N ARG A 333 -27.61 -18.10 35.36
CA ARG A 333 -28.72 -19.06 35.23
C ARG A 333 -28.37 -20.44 35.81
N LEU A 334 -27.14 -20.90 35.61
CA LEU A 334 -26.68 -22.21 36.12
C LEU A 334 -26.56 -22.18 37.65
N LYS A 335 -26.04 -21.10 38.23
CA LYS A 335 -25.98 -20.87 39.68
C LYS A 335 -27.38 -20.88 40.27
N ARG A 336 -28.33 -20.10 39.72
CA ARG A 336 -29.74 -20.07 40.16
C ARG A 336 -30.36 -21.44 40.07
N LYS A 337 -30.12 -22.25 39.03
CA LYS A 337 -30.65 -23.59 38.87
C LYS A 337 -30.09 -24.57 39.97
N LYS A 338 -28.82 -24.45 40.28
CA LYS A 338 -28.19 -25.25 41.37
C LYS A 338 -28.80 -24.89 42.74
N GLU A 339 -29.00 -23.61 42.99
CA GLU A 339 -29.58 -23.13 44.26
C GLU A 339 -31.04 -23.56 44.41
N LEU A 340 -31.85 -23.43 43.32
CA LEU A 340 -33.22 -23.95 43.33
C LEU A 340 -33.27 -25.44 43.60
N SER A 341 -32.32 -26.21 43.07
CA SER A 341 -32.21 -27.64 43.37
C SER A 341 -31.86 -27.90 44.84
N ARG A 342 -30.97 -27.05 45.40
CA ARG A 342 -30.59 -27.15 46.84
C ARG A 342 -31.77 -26.78 47.73
N ILE A 343 -32.55 -25.72 47.37
CA ILE A 343 -33.78 -25.36 48.09
C ILE A 343 -34.78 -26.50 48.07
N ARG A 344 -35.06 -27.10 46.89
CA ARG A 344 -35.96 -28.25 46.76
C ARG A 344 -35.51 -29.42 47.62
N PHE A 345 -34.22 -29.69 47.65
CA PHE A 345 -33.65 -30.75 48.51
C PHE A 345 -33.84 -30.43 50.00
N LEU A 346 -33.58 -29.19 50.44
CA LEU A 346 -33.76 -28.77 51.82
C LEU A 346 -35.25 -28.76 52.20
N THR A 347 -36.11 -28.30 51.32
CA THR A 347 -37.57 -28.33 51.53
C THR A 347 -38.08 -29.78 51.67
N SER A 348 -37.54 -30.72 50.85
CA SER A 348 -37.92 -32.11 50.96
C SER A 348 -37.43 -32.75 52.27
N LYS A 349 -36.21 -32.39 52.74
CA LYS A 349 -35.71 -32.83 54.06
C LYS A 349 -36.53 -32.26 55.23
N ILE A 350 -36.86 -30.98 55.16
CA ILE A 350 -37.73 -30.34 56.17
C ILE A 350 -39.09 -31.03 56.20
N LYS A 351 -39.64 -31.34 55.02
CA LYS A 351 -40.89 -32.09 54.94
C LYS A 351 -40.79 -33.48 55.53
N ALA A 352 -39.70 -34.23 55.27
CA ALA A 352 -39.47 -35.55 55.86
C ALA A 352 -39.29 -35.48 57.39
N LEU A 353 -38.63 -34.45 57.93
CA LEU A 353 -38.53 -34.22 59.37
C LEU A 353 -39.89 -33.81 60.00
N SER A 354 -40.71 -33.08 59.24
CA SER A 354 -42.09 -32.69 59.66
C SER A 354 -42.98 -33.92 59.81
N ASP A 355 -42.87 -34.89 58.90
CA ASP A 355 -43.63 -36.11 58.90
C ASP A 355 -43.26 -37.01 60.12
N GLU A 356 -42.07 -36.85 60.69
CA GLU A 356 -41.63 -37.54 61.92
C GLU A 356 -42.01 -36.80 63.23
N GLU A 357 -42.17 -35.46 63.17
CA GLU A 357 -42.50 -34.61 64.33
C GLU A 357 -43.95 -34.11 64.40
N GLU A 358 -44.84 -34.72 63.68
CA GLU A 358 -46.26 -34.23 63.46
C GLU A 358 -47.11 -34.11 64.71
N ARG A 359 -46.55 -34.12 65.90
CA ARG A 359 -47.31 -33.98 67.16
C ARG A 359 -46.89 -32.84 68.09
N ALA A 360 -45.93 -32.00 67.75
CA ALA A 360 -45.51 -30.99 68.74
C ALA A 360 -45.04 -29.64 68.17
N ASN A 361 -45.64 -28.96 67.27
CA ASN A 361 -45.43 -27.53 66.97
C ASN A 361 -45.65 -27.20 65.50
N GLU A 362 -46.86 -27.32 64.99
CA GLU A 362 -47.20 -26.89 63.63
C GLU A 362 -47.05 -25.37 63.41
N GLU A 363 -47.34 -24.52 64.40
CA GLU A 363 -47.19 -23.07 64.25
C GLU A 363 -45.76 -22.53 64.14
N ASN A 364 -44.80 -23.14 64.85
CA ASN A 364 -43.40 -22.70 64.81
C ASN A 364 -42.68 -23.14 63.55
N MET A 365 -43.10 -24.27 62.95
CA MET A 365 -42.52 -24.80 61.73
C MET A 365 -42.95 -24.01 60.49
N GLU A 366 -44.21 -23.53 60.44
CA GLU A 366 -44.68 -22.65 59.33
C GLU A 366 -44.01 -21.27 59.36
N GLN A 367 -43.80 -20.68 60.54
CA GLN A 367 -43.08 -19.43 60.68
C GLN A 367 -41.60 -19.58 60.28
N LEU A 368 -40.96 -20.67 60.64
CA LEU A 368 -39.57 -20.96 60.28
C LEU A 368 -39.40 -21.18 58.76
N LYS A 369 -40.34 -21.91 58.13
CA LYS A 369 -40.38 -22.14 56.70
C LYS A 369 -40.52 -20.78 55.94
N ALA A 370 -41.46 -19.96 56.35
CA ALA A 370 -41.72 -18.65 55.75
C ALA A 370 -40.50 -17.70 55.92
N GLN A 371 -39.82 -17.78 57.05
CA GLN A 371 -38.63 -16.96 57.31
C GLN A 371 -37.43 -17.41 56.45
N VAL A 372 -37.14 -18.68 56.32
CA VAL A 372 -36.07 -19.28 55.50
C VAL A 372 -36.35 -18.99 54.02
N GLU A 373 -37.60 -19.14 53.54
CA GLU A 373 -37.95 -18.80 52.15
C GLU A 373 -37.77 -17.31 51.86
N LYS A 374 -38.14 -16.43 52.79
CA LYS A 374 -37.99 -14.99 52.67
C LYS A 374 -36.49 -14.60 52.64
N GLU A 375 -35.65 -15.14 53.53
CA GLU A 375 -34.20 -14.85 53.55
C GLU A 375 -33.54 -15.29 52.23
N ILE A 376 -33.88 -16.50 51.72
CA ILE A 376 -33.33 -17.00 50.43
C ILE A 376 -33.76 -16.10 49.24
N LEU A 377 -35.00 -15.59 49.23
CA LEU A 377 -35.47 -14.73 48.18
C LEU A 377 -34.82 -13.35 48.22
N ILE A 378 -34.55 -12.81 49.42
CA ILE A 378 -33.82 -11.58 49.64
C ILE A 378 -32.35 -11.73 49.19
N GLU A 379 -31.69 -12.77 49.63
CA GLU A 379 -30.27 -13.05 49.28
C GLU A 379 -30.07 -13.20 47.74
N LYS A 380 -31.11 -13.60 47.03
CA LYS A 380 -31.12 -13.75 45.57
C LYS A 380 -31.51 -12.51 44.81
N GLY A 381 -31.88 -11.44 45.46
CA GLY A 381 -32.35 -10.24 44.83
C GLY A 381 -33.67 -10.44 44.07
N ILE A 382 -34.50 -11.41 44.50
CA ILE A 382 -35.82 -11.66 43.90
C ILE A 382 -36.87 -10.78 44.58
N ILE A 383 -36.72 -10.56 45.90
CA ILE A 383 -37.52 -9.62 46.69
C ILE A 383 -36.57 -8.74 47.50
N ASP A 384 -37.02 -7.52 47.85
CA ASP A 384 -36.31 -6.65 48.76
C ASP A 384 -36.55 -7.04 50.23
N VAL A 385 -35.90 -6.34 51.20
CA VAL A 385 -36.03 -6.61 52.63
C VAL A 385 -37.46 -6.43 53.15
N ASP A 386 -38.31 -5.67 52.43
CA ASP A 386 -39.71 -5.46 52.75
C ASP A 386 -40.63 -6.51 52.13
N GLY A 387 -40.08 -7.46 51.34
CA GLY A 387 -40.83 -8.57 50.71
C GLY A 387 -41.48 -8.21 49.39
N LYS A 388 -41.07 -7.09 48.72
CA LYS A 388 -41.57 -6.71 47.39
C LYS A 388 -40.69 -7.30 46.28
N THR A 389 -41.31 -7.83 45.25
CA THR A 389 -40.62 -8.40 44.07
C THR A 389 -39.85 -7.32 43.34
N ILE A 390 -38.56 -7.54 43.13
CA ILE A 390 -37.71 -6.65 42.32
C ILE A 390 -38.01 -6.95 40.85
N GLU A 391 -38.72 -6.03 40.16
CA GLU A 391 -38.89 -6.10 38.70
C GLU A 391 -37.54 -5.87 38.03
N LEU A 392 -37.01 -6.90 37.37
CA LEU A 392 -35.89 -6.77 36.45
C LEU A 392 -36.44 -6.12 35.16
N GLU A 393 -36.18 -4.83 35.00
CA GLU A 393 -36.41 -4.17 33.71
C GLU A 393 -35.73 -4.96 32.58
N LYS A 394 -36.52 -5.33 31.61
CA LYS A 394 -36.01 -5.93 30.37
C LYS A 394 -35.57 -4.76 29.48
N GLU A 395 -34.27 -4.52 29.41
CA GLU A 395 -33.64 -3.87 28.24
C GLU A 395 -33.28 -4.89 27.15
#